data_dc5278a6441a120468f9fbbe30af1125
#
_entry.id   dc5278a6441a120468f9fbbe30af1125
#
_cell.length_a   1.000
_cell.length_b   1.000
_cell.length_c   1.000
_cell.angle_alpha   90.00
_cell.angle_beta   90.00
_cell.angle_gamma   90.00
#
_symmetry.space_group_name_H-M   'P 1'
#
loop_
_entity.id
_entity.type
_entity.pdbx_description
1 polymer ?
#
loop_
_entity_poly.entity_id
_entity_poly.type
_entity_poly.pdbx_seq_one_letter_code
_entity_poly.pdbx_strand_id
1 'polypeptide(L)'
;MNLPSEDVQTPETANSPRMKRQRRALDVLVIEDESIIAKDIELIVSDLGHRVIGPARTQEEALSLGLKARPAVVVADVKLADGSSGILAVNEMLKSIDAAVIFVTAVPQWLQTGELEPVLVIPKPYTVEEIKAAVSHATSRRAQSMETFVATKDAVSRLTRKQ
;
A
#
# COMPACT_ATOMS: atom_id res chain seq x y z
N MET A 1 60.12 18.21 37.58
CA MET A 1 59.10 18.96 36.91
C MET A 1 58.20 17.98 36.19
N ASN A 2 57.07 17.66 36.81
CA ASN A 2 56.03 16.78 36.24
C ASN A 2 54.99 17.63 35.58
N LEU A 3 54.78 17.41 34.28
CA LEU A 3 53.63 17.95 33.56
C LEU A 3 52.45 16.95 33.67
N PRO A 4 51.25 17.39 33.96
CA PRO A 4 50.06 16.52 33.99
C PRO A 4 49.59 16.21 32.58
N SER A 5 49.29 14.94 32.35
CA SER A 5 48.66 14.43 31.13
C SER A 5 47.23 14.92 31.04
N GLU A 6 46.89 15.65 29.97
CA GLU A 6 45.54 16.03 29.67
C GLU A 6 44.78 14.82 29.07
N ASP A 7 43.82 14.33 29.83
CA ASP A 7 42.82 13.36 29.37
C ASP A 7 41.88 14.03 28.35
N VAL A 8 42.12 13.73 27.06
CA VAL A 8 41.19 14.09 26.00
C VAL A 8 40.00 13.13 26.03
N GLN A 9 38.92 13.54 26.71
CA GLN A 9 37.65 12.87 26.62
C GLN A 9 37.04 13.13 25.24
N THR A 10 37.03 12.09 24.39
CA THR A 10 36.24 12.07 23.17
C THR A 10 34.76 12.04 23.53
N PRO A 11 33.93 12.89 22.93
CA PRO A 11 32.46 12.82 23.19
C PRO A 11 31.91 11.55 22.56
N GLU A 12 31.43 10.68 23.42
CA GLU A 12 30.64 9.51 23.10
C GLU A 12 29.42 9.95 22.26
N THR A 13 29.44 9.66 20.96
CA THR A 13 28.32 9.90 20.06
C THR A 13 27.13 9.09 20.54
N ALA A 14 26.19 9.77 21.15
CA ALA A 14 24.91 9.22 21.54
C ALA A 14 24.23 8.54 20.34
N ASN A 15 24.32 7.23 20.30
CA ASN A 15 23.57 6.37 19.43
C ASN A 15 22.11 6.35 19.91
N SER A 16 21.37 7.42 19.60
CA SER A 16 19.93 7.44 19.82
C SER A 16 19.32 6.33 18.97
N PRO A 17 18.59 5.36 19.55
CA PRO A 17 17.89 4.37 18.77
C PRO A 17 16.86 5.13 17.92
N ARG A 18 17.08 5.16 16.61
CA ARG A 18 16.05 5.58 15.64
C ARG A 18 14.80 4.76 15.96
N MET A 19 13.86 5.34 16.68
CA MET A 19 12.52 4.77 16.84
C MET A 19 12.05 4.42 15.43
N LYS A 20 11.97 3.10 15.14
CA LYS A 20 11.32 2.60 13.93
C LYS A 20 9.91 3.19 13.98
N ARG A 21 9.64 4.21 13.14
CA ARG A 21 8.28 4.75 12.97
C ARG A 21 7.37 3.53 12.76
N GLN A 22 6.53 3.27 13.74
CA GLN A 22 5.57 2.17 13.67
C GLN A 22 4.68 2.48 12.48
N ARG A 23 4.90 1.78 11.36
CA ARG A 23 4.11 1.99 10.14
C ARG A 23 2.66 1.65 10.48
N ARG A 24 1.76 2.60 10.29
CA ARG A 24 0.32 2.38 10.49
C ARG A 24 -0.13 1.25 9.57
N ALA A 25 -0.83 0.25 10.13
CA ALA A 25 -1.48 -0.78 9.35
C ALA A 25 -2.52 -0.14 8.42
N LEU A 26 -2.48 -0.49 7.15
CA LEU A 26 -3.43 -0.04 6.12
C LEU A 26 -4.27 -1.22 5.66
N ASP A 27 -5.45 -0.92 5.12
CA ASP A 27 -6.33 -1.89 4.50
C ASP A 27 -5.91 -2.13 3.06
N VAL A 28 -5.73 -3.39 2.71
CA VAL A 28 -5.36 -3.85 1.36
C VAL A 28 -6.44 -4.81 0.88
N LEU A 29 -7.15 -4.44 -0.16
CA LEU A 29 -8.12 -5.32 -0.83
C LEU A 29 -7.38 -6.24 -1.80
N VAL A 30 -7.65 -7.54 -1.72
CA VAL A 30 -7.16 -8.55 -2.66
C VAL A 30 -8.31 -8.98 -3.56
N ILE A 31 -8.14 -8.91 -4.88
CA ILE A 31 -9.06 -9.35 -5.92
C ILE A 31 -8.38 -10.45 -6.71
N GLU A 32 -8.73 -11.70 -6.42
CA GLU A 32 -8.09 -12.88 -6.99
C GLU A 32 -8.99 -14.09 -6.79
N ASP A 33 -9.33 -14.79 -7.86
CA ASP A 33 -10.22 -15.96 -7.82
C ASP A 33 -9.49 -17.28 -7.58
N GLU A 34 -8.21 -17.35 -7.93
CA GLU A 34 -7.37 -18.53 -7.64
C GLU A 34 -6.98 -18.57 -6.16
N SER A 35 -7.56 -19.51 -5.42
CA SER A 35 -7.43 -19.58 -3.95
C SER A 35 -5.99 -19.68 -3.46
N ILE A 36 -5.10 -20.33 -4.22
CA ILE A 36 -3.67 -20.49 -3.84
C ILE A 36 -2.97 -19.14 -3.99
N ILE A 37 -3.18 -18.43 -5.08
CA ILE A 37 -2.59 -17.11 -5.35
C ILE A 37 -3.13 -16.09 -4.37
N ALA A 38 -4.45 -16.06 -4.15
CA ALA A 38 -5.07 -15.21 -3.16
C ALA A 38 -4.45 -15.41 -1.77
N LYS A 39 -4.28 -16.66 -1.36
CA LYS A 39 -3.69 -16.99 -0.05
C LYS A 39 -2.23 -16.56 0.07
N ASP A 40 -1.46 -16.71 -0.99
CA ASP A 40 -0.06 -16.26 -1.04
C ASP A 40 0.03 -14.74 -0.86
N ILE A 41 -0.76 -13.98 -1.61
CA ILE A 41 -0.82 -12.52 -1.49
C ILE A 41 -1.30 -12.09 -0.10
N GLU A 42 -2.33 -12.74 0.47
CA GLU A 42 -2.82 -12.47 1.83
C GLU A 42 -1.70 -12.62 2.88
N LEU A 43 -0.93 -13.71 2.80
CA LEU A 43 0.18 -13.95 3.73
C LEU A 43 1.25 -12.86 3.60
N ILE A 44 1.62 -12.49 2.37
CA ILE A 44 2.61 -11.45 2.13
C ILE A 44 2.15 -10.10 2.70
N VAL A 45 0.90 -9.72 2.47
CA VAL A 45 0.31 -8.46 2.97
C VAL A 45 0.27 -8.45 4.50
N SER A 46 -0.12 -9.57 5.11
CA SER A 46 -0.17 -9.73 6.57
C SER A 46 1.22 -9.67 7.21
N ASP A 47 2.23 -10.32 6.60
CA ASP A 47 3.63 -10.26 7.04
C ASP A 47 4.20 -8.85 7.02
N LEU A 48 3.72 -8.00 6.11
CA LEU A 48 4.09 -6.59 6.05
C LEU A 48 3.38 -5.73 7.13
N GLY A 49 2.48 -6.33 7.91
CA GLY A 49 1.75 -5.66 8.99
C GLY A 49 0.52 -4.90 8.53
N HIS A 50 -0.02 -5.22 7.36
CA HIS A 50 -1.24 -4.62 6.82
C HIS A 50 -2.45 -5.54 7.02
N ARG A 51 -3.66 -4.97 6.95
CA ARG A 51 -4.92 -5.72 7.09
C ARG A 51 -5.44 -6.09 5.71
N VAL A 52 -5.73 -7.37 5.52
CA VAL A 52 -6.30 -7.90 4.29
C VAL A 52 -7.82 -7.78 4.30
N ILE A 53 -8.38 -7.28 3.21
CA ILE A 53 -9.79 -7.31 2.87
C ILE A 53 -9.97 -8.26 1.70
N GLY A 54 -10.94 -9.14 1.76
CA GLY A 54 -11.19 -10.14 0.71
C GLY A 54 -10.65 -11.53 1.10
N PRO A 55 -10.29 -12.37 0.14
CA PRO A 55 -10.24 -12.10 -1.31
C PRO A 55 -11.61 -11.92 -1.95
N ALA A 56 -11.72 -11.01 -2.89
CA ALA A 56 -12.84 -10.91 -3.80
C ALA A 56 -12.55 -11.75 -5.04
N ARG A 57 -13.49 -12.57 -5.46
CA ARG A 57 -13.32 -13.53 -6.57
C ARG A 57 -14.04 -13.13 -7.84
N THR A 58 -14.92 -12.16 -7.73
CA THR A 58 -15.71 -11.61 -8.83
C THR A 58 -15.67 -10.08 -8.82
N GLN A 59 -16.05 -9.48 -9.93
CA GLN A 59 -16.18 -8.02 -10.03
C GLN A 59 -17.18 -7.48 -9.01
N GLU A 60 -18.30 -8.15 -8.80
CA GLU A 60 -19.36 -7.74 -7.87
C GLU A 60 -18.86 -7.76 -6.42
N GLU A 61 -18.20 -8.86 -6.01
CA GLU A 61 -17.59 -8.97 -4.67
C GLU A 61 -16.54 -7.88 -4.45
N ALA A 62 -15.68 -7.63 -5.45
CA ALA A 62 -14.65 -6.61 -5.39
C ALA A 62 -15.24 -5.21 -5.17
N LEU A 63 -16.28 -4.86 -5.92
CA LEU A 63 -16.98 -3.58 -5.76
C LEU A 63 -17.63 -3.47 -4.38
N SER A 64 -18.36 -4.49 -3.95
CA SER A 64 -19.02 -4.50 -2.65
C SER A 64 -18.02 -4.32 -1.49
N LEU A 65 -16.95 -5.11 -1.47
CA LEU A 65 -15.93 -5.05 -0.44
C LEU A 65 -15.15 -3.73 -0.50
N GLY A 66 -14.76 -3.29 -1.69
CA GLY A 66 -13.97 -2.07 -1.87
C GLY A 66 -14.72 -0.81 -1.46
N LEU A 67 -15.97 -0.65 -1.87
CA LEU A 67 -16.80 0.51 -1.51
C LEU A 67 -17.11 0.55 -0.01
N LYS A 68 -17.32 -0.62 0.62
CA LYS A 68 -17.57 -0.73 2.06
C LYS A 68 -16.33 -0.47 2.89
N ALA A 69 -15.21 -1.10 2.55
CA ALA A 69 -13.98 -1.04 3.34
C ALA A 69 -13.12 0.19 3.03
N ARG A 70 -13.25 0.78 1.83
CA ARG A 70 -12.44 1.92 1.33
C ARG A 70 -10.94 1.68 1.54
N PRO A 71 -10.38 0.60 0.96
CA PRO A 71 -8.99 0.22 1.17
C PRO A 71 -8.02 1.31 0.69
N ALA A 72 -6.84 1.36 1.30
CA ALA A 72 -5.77 2.26 0.87
C ALA A 72 -5.03 1.73 -0.37
N VAL A 73 -5.00 0.41 -0.53
CA VAL A 73 -4.34 -0.28 -1.65
C VAL A 73 -5.25 -1.40 -2.15
N VAL A 74 -5.25 -1.60 -3.46
CA VAL A 74 -5.92 -2.73 -4.12
C VAL A 74 -4.85 -3.55 -4.85
N VAL A 75 -4.81 -4.85 -4.60
CA VAL A 75 -4.01 -5.83 -5.35
C VAL A 75 -4.99 -6.67 -6.15
N ALA A 76 -4.94 -6.62 -7.48
CA ALA A 76 -5.95 -7.21 -8.32
C ALA A 76 -5.39 -8.03 -9.48
N ASP A 77 -5.98 -9.20 -9.73
CA ASP A 77 -5.87 -9.83 -11.05
C ASP A 77 -6.77 -9.11 -12.05
N VAL A 78 -6.32 -9.08 -13.29
CA VAL A 78 -7.06 -8.49 -14.42
C VAL A 78 -8.22 -9.37 -14.84
N LYS A 79 -8.03 -10.69 -14.82
CA LYS A 79 -8.96 -11.69 -15.34
C LYS A 79 -9.44 -12.59 -14.22
N LEU A 80 -10.74 -12.68 -14.03
CA LEU A 80 -11.38 -13.54 -13.03
C LEU A 80 -12.07 -14.74 -13.70
N ALA A 81 -12.20 -15.88 -12.97
CA ALA A 81 -12.66 -17.15 -13.53
C ALA A 81 -14.11 -17.12 -14.02
N ASP A 82 -14.96 -16.28 -13.43
CA ASP A 82 -16.35 -16.10 -13.88
C ASP A 82 -16.47 -15.28 -15.19
N GLY A 83 -15.33 -14.89 -15.79
CA GLY A 83 -15.28 -14.06 -16.97
C GLY A 83 -15.38 -12.56 -16.68
N SER A 84 -15.54 -12.16 -15.42
CA SER A 84 -15.54 -10.76 -15.02
C SER A 84 -14.12 -10.18 -15.00
N SER A 85 -14.01 -8.87 -14.83
CA SER A 85 -12.75 -8.14 -14.97
C SER A 85 -12.39 -7.38 -13.70
N GLY A 86 -11.18 -7.67 -13.17
CA GLY A 86 -10.61 -6.88 -12.10
C GLY A 86 -10.34 -5.43 -12.50
N ILE A 87 -10.03 -5.16 -13.78
CA ILE A 87 -9.87 -3.79 -14.27
C ILE A 87 -11.18 -3.00 -14.15
N LEU A 88 -12.30 -3.60 -14.59
CA LEU A 88 -13.61 -2.93 -14.50
C LEU A 88 -14.04 -2.70 -13.04
N ALA A 89 -13.77 -3.68 -12.16
CA ALA A 89 -14.01 -3.51 -10.73
C ALA A 89 -13.23 -2.34 -10.16
N VAL A 90 -11.93 -2.28 -10.43
CA VAL A 90 -11.05 -1.22 -9.95
C VAL A 90 -11.45 0.15 -10.51
N ASN A 91 -11.71 0.24 -11.82
CA ASN A 91 -12.16 1.48 -12.47
C ASN A 91 -13.43 2.04 -11.81
N GLU A 92 -14.42 1.20 -11.60
CA GLU A 92 -15.69 1.62 -10.98
C GLU A 92 -15.47 2.04 -9.52
N MET A 93 -14.66 1.28 -8.78
CA MET A 93 -14.33 1.56 -7.39
C MET A 93 -13.63 2.92 -7.24
N LEU A 94 -12.66 3.23 -8.10
CA LEU A 94 -11.87 4.47 -8.04
C LEU A 94 -12.68 5.74 -8.34
N LYS A 95 -13.90 5.63 -8.88
CA LYS A 95 -14.81 6.78 -8.97
C LYS A 95 -15.27 7.28 -7.60
N SER A 96 -15.24 6.42 -6.58
CA SER A 96 -15.77 6.72 -5.25
C SER A 96 -14.74 6.65 -4.13
N ILE A 97 -13.60 5.99 -4.35
CA ILE A 97 -12.53 5.87 -3.37
C ILE A 97 -11.18 6.23 -3.98
N ASP A 98 -10.27 6.67 -3.13
CA ASP A 98 -8.88 6.93 -3.50
C ASP A 98 -7.99 5.81 -2.95
N ALA A 99 -7.55 4.91 -3.83
CA ALA A 99 -6.69 3.77 -3.51
C ALA A 99 -5.52 3.67 -4.49
N ALA A 100 -4.37 3.20 -4.01
CA ALA A 100 -3.28 2.81 -4.90
C ALA A 100 -3.57 1.42 -5.47
N VAL A 101 -3.25 1.20 -6.75
CA VAL A 101 -3.57 -0.05 -7.44
C VAL A 101 -2.31 -0.77 -7.89
N ILE A 102 -2.25 -2.08 -7.61
CA ILE A 102 -1.24 -3.01 -8.07
C ILE A 102 -1.97 -4.11 -8.85
N PHE A 103 -1.65 -4.29 -10.12
CA PHE A 103 -2.15 -5.43 -10.86
C PHE A 103 -1.12 -6.57 -10.84
N VAL A 104 -1.60 -7.79 -10.54
CA VAL A 104 -0.80 -9.04 -10.58
C VAL A 104 -1.48 -9.95 -11.58
N THR A 105 -0.94 -10.08 -12.80
CA THR A 105 -1.71 -10.69 -13.89
C THR A 105 -0.85 -11.47 -14.89
N ALA A 106 -1.44 -12.49 -15.51
CA ALA A 106 -0.86 -13.22 -16.64
C ALA A 106 -0.99 -12.44 -17.98
N VAL A 107 -1.77 -11.36 -18.02
CA VAL A 107 -2.07 -10.59 -19.26
C VAL A 107 -1.77 -9.09 -19.10
N PRO A 108 -0.51 -8.72 -18.75
CA PRO A 108 -0.17 -7.32 -18.44
C PRO A 108 -0.40 -6.37 -19.62
N GLN A 109 -0.39 -6.86 -20.85
CA GLN A 109 -0.66 -6.08 -22.07
C GLN A 109 -2.06 -5.45 -22.11
N TRP A 110 -3.03 -5.99 -21.38
CA TRP A 110 -4.38 -5.43 -21.33
C TRP A 110 -4.47 -4.12 -20.52
N LEU A 111 -3.44 -3.81 -19.74
CA LEU A 111 -3.35 -2.57 -18.94
C LEU A 111 -2.73 -1.39 -19.70
N GLN A 112 -2.21 -1.63 -20.92
CA GLN A 112 -1.50 -0.60 -21.69
C GLN A 112 -2.44 0.39 -22.39
N THR A 113 -3.73 0.11 -22.46
CA THR A 113 -4.73 0.91 -23.18
C THR A 113 -5.77 1.56 -22.25
N GLY A 114 -5.59 1.47 -20.94
CA GLY A 114 -6.58 1.92 -19.97
C GLY A 114 -6.35 3.34 -19.45
N GLU A 115 -7.42 3.97 -18.98
CA GLU A 115 -7.39 5.26 -18.28
C GLU A 115 -6.81 5.16 -16.86
N LEU A 116 -6.48 3.94 -16.41
CA LEU A 116 -5.88 3.66 -15.10
C LEU A 116 -4.38 3.89 -15.12
N GLU A 117 -3.91 4.64 -14.14
CA GLU A 117 -2.49 4.72 -13.79
C GLU A 117 -2.21 3.81 -12.57
N PRO A 118 -1.95 2.50 -12.76
CA PRO A 118 -1.60 1.62 -11.66
C PRO A 118 -0.25 2.03 -11.06
N VAL A 119 -0.08 1.79 -9.75
CA VAL A 119 1.21 2.02 -9.10
C VAL A 119 2.25 1.07 -9.68
N LEU A 120 1.87 -0.19 -9.87
CA LEU A 120 2.71 -1.24 -10.44
C LEU A 120 1.87 -2.28 -11.15
N VAL A 121 2.48 -2.92 -12.15
CA VAL A 121 1.97 -4.11 -12.82
C VAL A 121 3.00 -5.22 -12.68
N ILE A 122 2.60 -6.33 -12.08
CA ILE A 122 3.44 -7.49 -11.81
C ILE A 122 2.93 -8.65 -12.68
N PRO A 123 3.73 -9.13 -13.63
CA PRO A 123 3.35 -10.29 -14.43
C PRO A 123 3.40 -11.58 -13.60
N LYS A 124 2.47 -12.49 -13.84
CA LYS A 124 2.55 -13.87 -13.34
C LYS A 124 3.43 -14.71 -14.29
N PRO A 125 4.33 -15.59 -13.81
CA PRO A 125 4.61 -15.88 -12.40
C PRO A 125 5.46 -14.78 -11.73
N TYR A 126 5.24 -14.56 -10.44
CA TYR A 126 5.95 -13.56 -9.63
C TYR A 126 6.74 -14.22 -8.50
N THR A 127 7.61 -13.45 -7.88
CA THR A 127 8.30 -13.80 -6.64
C THR A 127 7.65 -13.12 -5.43
N VAL A 128 7.85 -13.67 -4.25
CA VAL A 128 7.39 -13.07 -2.98
C VAL A 128 7.97 -11.66 -2.80
N GLU A 129 9.24 -11.47 -3.18
CA GLU A 129 9.96 -10.21 -3.08
C GLU A 129 9.35 -9.12 -3.97
N GLU A 130 8.89 -9.47 -5.17
CA GLU A 130 8.22 -8.52 -6.08
C GLU A 130 6.90 -8.02 -5.49
N ILE A 131 6.08 -8.92 -4.94
CA ILE A 131 4.83 -8.52 -4.27
C ILE A 131 5.12 -7.70 -3.01
N LYS A 132 6.09 -8.11 -2.17
CA LYS A 132 6.50 -7.35 -0.98
C LYS A 132 6.97 -5.94 -1.34
N ALA A 133 7.78 -5.80 -2.36
CA ALA A 133 8.27 -4.51 -2.81
C ALA A 133 7.13 -3.60 -3.31
N ALA A 134 6.23 -4.14 -4.13
CA ALA A 134 5.09 -3.42 -4.67
C ALA A 134 4.13 -2.93 -3.58
N VAL A 135 3.73 -3.83 -2.67
CA VAL A 135 2.85 -3.49 -1.56
C VAL A 135 3.51 -2.47 -0.63
N SER A 136 4.79 -2.66 -0.29
CA SER A 136 5.54 -1.70 0.54
C SER A 136 5.64 -0.32 -0.10
N HIS A 137 5.83 -0.26 -1.42
CA HIS A 137 5.87 1.00 -2.17
C HIS A 137 4.49 1.69 -2.16
N ALA A 138 3.44 0.97 -2.52
CA ALA A 138 2.08 1.50 -2.56
C ALA A 138 1.60 2.01 -1.20
N THR A 139 1.81 1.23 -0.14
CA THR A 139 1.42 1.60 1.23
C THR A 139 2.22 2.78 1.78
N SER A 140 3.52 2.88 1.45
CA SER A 140 4.34 4.02 1.85
C SER A 140 3.88 5.31 1.18
N ARG A 141 3.56 5.29 -0.11
CA ARG A 141 3.02 6.46 -0.82
C ARG A 141 1.68 6.90 -0.23
N ARG A 142 0.79 5.95 0.08
CA ARG A 142 -0.53 6.25 0.69
C ARG A 142 -0.39 6.84 2.08
N ALA A 143 0.49 6.32 2.91
CA ALA A 143 0.75 6.85 4.24
C ALA A 143 1.25 8.31 4.17
N GLN A 144 2.18 8.62 3.27
CA GLN A 144 2.67 9.99 3.05
C GLN A 144 1.58 10.95 2.58
N SER A 145 0.73 10.53 1.63
CA SER A 145 -0.40 11.35 1.15
C SER A 145 -1.39 11.66 2.26
N MET A 146 -1.69 10.68 3.13
CA MET A 146 -2.57 10.88 4.28
C MET A 146 -1.96 11.83 5.32
N GLU A 147 -0.67 11.70 5.63
CA GLU A 147 0.02 12.61 6.57
C GLU A 147 0.00 14.06 6.04
N THR A 148 0.27 14.26 4.76
CA THR A 148 0.23 15.58 4.13
C THR A 148 -1.17 16.18 4.17
N PHE A 149 -2.21 15.40 3.89
CA PHE A 149 -3.60 15.85 3.94
C PHE A 149 -4.01 16.30 5.36
N VAL A 150 -3.67 15.51 6.37
CA VAL A 150 -3.97 15.83 7.79
C VAL A 150 -3.23 17.10 8.21
N ALA A 151 -1.94 17.22 7.90
CA ALA A 151 -1.15 18.40 8.23
C ALA A 151 -1.72 19.67 7.59
N THR A 152 -2.14 19.61 6.34
CA THR A 152 -2.76 20.73 5.61
C THR A 152 -4.10 21.12 6.25
N LYS A 153 -4.94 20.14 6.59
CA LYS A 153 -6.23 20.40 7.24
C LYS A 153 -6.06 21.05 8.61
N ASP A 154 -5.10 20.61 9.40
CA ASP A 154 -4.79 21.20 10.71
C ASP A 154 -4.25 22.63 10.57
N ALA A 155 -3.42 22.91 9.56
CA ALA A 155 -2.92 24.25 9.28
C ALA A 155 -4.07 25.20 8.92
N VAL A 156 -4.98 24.79 8.03
CA VAL A 156 -6.17 25.58 7.65
C VAL A 156 -7.07 25.83 8.85
N SER A 157 -7.33 24.80 9.69
CA SER A 157 -8.15 24.93 10.89
C SER A 157 -7.59 25.92 11.92
N ARG A 158 -6.26 26.04 12.02
CA ARG A 158 -5.60 27.03 12.89
C ARG A 158 -5.74 28.45 12.39
N LEU A 159 -5.73 28.64 11.07
CA LEU A 159 -5.90 29.95 10.46
C LEU A 159 -7.34 30.49 10.64
N THR A 160 -8.35 29.63 10.54
CA THR A 160 -9.77 30.01 10.69
C THR A 160 -10.17 30.30 12.13
N ARG A 161 -9.44 29.83 13.15
CA ARG A 161 -9.70 30.12 14.57
C ARG A 161 -9.13 31.45 15.07
N LYS A 162 -8.33 32.13 14.24
CA LYS A 162 -7.71 33.43 14.62
C LYS A 162 -8.46 34.63 14.08
N GLN A 163 -9.60 34.44 13.45
CA GLN A 163 -10.55 35.48 13.07
C GLN A 163 -11.76 35.44 14.01
#